data_8cb2ef184dec41a274ea98e03d6a2740
#
_entry.id   8cb2ef184dec41a274ea98e03d6a2740
#
_cell.length_a   1.000
_cell.length_b   1.000
_cell.length_c   1.000
_cell.angle_alpha   90.00
_cell.angle_beta   90.00
_cell.angle_gamma   90.00
#
_symmetry.space_group_name_H-M   'P 1'
#
loop_
_entity.id
_entity.type
_entity.pdbx_description
1 polymer ?
#
loop_
_entity_poly.entity_id
_entity_poly.type
_entity_poly.pdbx_seq_one_letter_code
_entity_poly.pdbx_strand_id
1 'polypeptide(L)'
;MRRFAALFTAVLLAVLFAASPLQTHAALDTDEVDDIIASIPKDWPEAPEIEAEAAILIDADSGEILYAKNATQKMYPASTTKLMTALLTLENASLQDIVKFSAKAVAIPSNSSYIGMRRGEQMVLRECLYGLLLPSANEVANALAEHVSGDMSTFVVRMNERMFQLGGVNTQFANPSGLHTDGHFTCAYDLALVMQECVKNSIFVEISSQLSYVHHADELLPKDIPMMNTNMMIRPSSEYYSEYVVCSKTGHTDESGQNLVSYAEKDGTRLVVVVMGCESGQQYVGTQSLLDYGFNYFHRVLPSSLDDSLNLENYFTASPLQIPTPEIPLLRIDQTSTILLPDNVTSEDLEKTTVDTPTGKQITYSYQGYPLGTVVLSYVSKGAEAPFLVDRSDVTLDYELPKNLNMIDGWLLVLTGGMAFVLFLVVIWLFRRFRRVRG
;
A
#
# COMPACT_ATOMS: atom_id res chain seq x y z
N MET A 1 -42.94 -3.96 23.20
CA MET A 1 -41.93 -5.00 23.08
C MET A 1 -41.06 -4.87 21.83
N ARG A 2 -41.57 -4.74 20.61
CA ARG A 2 -40.73 -4.62 19.36
C ARG A 2 -39.78 -3.41 19.32
N ARG A 3 -40.16 -2.25 19.90
CA ARG A 3 -39.29 -1.04 19.94
C ARG A 3 -38.12 -1.16 20.95
N PHE A 4 -38.29 -1.93 22.03
CA PHE A 4 -37.23 -2.18 23.01
C PHE A 4 -36.20 -3.20 22.51
N ALA A 5 -36.65 -4.22 21.75
CA ALA A 5 -35.73 -5.19 21.13
C ALA A 5 -34.83 -4.50 20.08
N ALA A 6 -35.39 -3.58 19.27
CA ALA A 6 -34.60 -2.82 18.28
C ALA A 6 -33.57 -1.89 18.92
N LEU A 7 -33.89 -1.27 20.06
CA LEU A 7 -32.94 -0.41 20.78
C LEU A 7 -31.81 -1.23 21.41
N PHE A 8 -32.12 -2.43 21.93
CA PHE A 8 -31.12 -3.32 22.53
C PHE A 8 -30.18 -3.90 21.48
N THR A 9 -30.70 -4.25 20.29
CA THR A 9 -29.87 -4.72 19.17
C THR A 9 -28.98 -3.61 18.60
N ALA A 10 -29.48 -2.38 18.54
CA ALA A 10 -28.69 -1.21 18.09
C ALA A 10 -27.56 -0.86 19.08
N VAL A 11 -27.81 -0.95 20.39
CA VAL A 11 -26.79 -0.73 21.43
C VAL A 11 -25.76 -1.85 21.44
N LEU A 12 -26.17 -3.11 21.24
CA LEU A 12 -25.26 -4.26 21.16
C LEU A 12 -24.38 -4.20 19.90
N LEU A 13 -24.94 -3.78 18.76
CA LEU A 13 -24.19 -3.52 17.53
C LEU A 13 -23.22 -2.34 17.70
N ALA A 14 -23.63 -1.25 18.36
CA ALA A 14 -22.77 -0.11 18.63
C ALA A 14 -21.59 -0.48 19.56
N VAL A 15 -21.82 -1.35 20.56
CA VAL A 15 -20.76 -1.84 21.47
C VAL A 15 -19.82 -2.82 20.75
N LEU A 16 -20.33 -3.63 19.80
CA LEU A 16 -19.48 -4.52 18.99
C LEU A 16 -18.64 -3.75 17.95
N PHE A 17 -19.16 -2.63 17.42
CA PHE A 17 -18.37 -1.74 16.56
C PHE A 17 -17.34 -0.89 17.34
N ALA A 18 -17.59 -0.59 18.61
CA ALA A 18 -16.64 0.13 19.47
C ALA A 18 -15.51 -0.77 20.03
N ALA A 19 -15.58 -2.09 19.84
CA ALA A 19 -14.59 -3.04 20.35
C ALA A 19 -13.61 -3.57 19.29
N SER A 20 -13.72 -3.11 18.04
CA SER A 20 -12.64 -3.32 17.08
C SER A 20 -11.58 -2.24 17.32
N PRO A 21 -10.35 -2.59 17.68
CA PRO A 21 -9.27 -1.61 17.60
C PRO A 21 -9.11 -1.27 16.11
N LEU A 22 -9.71 -0.16 15.67
CA LEU A 22 -9.18 0.58 14.56
C LEU A 22 -7.74 0.91 14.97
N GLN A 23 -6.76 0.18 14.45
CA GLN A 23 -5.41 0.69 14.37
C GLN A 23 -5.48 1.89 13.42
N THR A 24 -5.83 3.04 13.98
CA THR A 24 -5.47 4.31 13.38
C THR A 24 -3.96 4.36 13.51
N HIS A 25 -3.22 3.93 12.49
CA HIS A 25 -1.95 4.55 12.24
C HIS A 25 -2.29 6.05 12.19
N ALA A 26 -1.80 6.80 13.15
CA ALA A 26 -1.81 8.25 13.02
C ALA A 26 -1.10 8.51 11.69
N ALA A 27 -1.77 9.15 10.73
CA ALA A 27 -1.12 9.56 9.50
C ALA A 27 0.02 10.49 9.94
N LEU A 28 1.23 10.22 9.45
CA LEU A 28 2.37 11.09 9.67
C LEU A 28 1.99 12.49 9.16
N ASP A 29 2.44 13.53 9.83
CA ASP A 29 2.34 14.86 9.27
C ASP A 29 3.62 15.23 8.47
N THR A 30 3.61 16.40 7.83
CA THR A 30 4.73 16.83 7.00
C THR A 30 6.03 16.97 7.80
N ASP A 31 5.94 17.47 9.03
CA ASP A 31 7.11 17.71 9.89
C ASP A 31 7.72 16.36 10.32
N GLU A 32 6.89 15.35 10.61
CA GLU A 32 7.35 14.00 10.95
C GLU A 32 8.08 13.33 9.77
N VAL A 33 7.60 13.48 8.53
CA VAL A 33 8.28 12.96 7.33
C VAL A 33 9.59 13.72 7.08
N ASP A 34 9.61 15.03 7.23
CA ASP A 34 10.83 15.86 7.10
C ASP A 34 11.86 15.50 8.17
N ASP A 35 11.44 15.19 9.39
CA ASP A 35 12.32 14.69 10.46
C ASP A 35 12.92 13.32 10.11
N ILE A 36 12.15 12.41 9.53
CA ILE A 36 12.66 11.12 9.03
C ILE A 36 13.69 11.36 7.94
N ILE A 37 13.41 12.21 6.96
CA ILE A 37 14.34 12.56 5.88
C ILE A 37 15.61 13.19 6.44
N ALA A 38 15.51 14.08 7.42
CA ALA A 38 16.65 14.72 8.05
C ALA A 38 17.49 13.75 8.89
N SER A 39 16.92 12.61 9.30
CA SER A 39 17.61 11.57 10.06
C SER A 39 18.36 10.56 9.19
N ILE A 40 18.29 10.65 7.85
CA ILE A 40 19.08 9.83 6.94
C ILE A 40 20.58 9.95 7.33
N PRO A 41 21.30 8.84 7.56
CA PRO A 41 22.67 8.87 8.04
C PRO A 41 23.62 9.60 7.10
N LYS A 42 24.50 10.42 7.65
CA LYS A 42 25.41 11.25 6.85
C LYS A 42 26.57 10.47 6.22
N ASP A 43 26.82 9.27 6.70
CA ASP A 43 27.84 8.34 6.20
C ASP A 43 27.28 7.35 5.18
N TRP A 44 26.04 7.55 4.74
CA TRP A 44 25.50 6.84 3.58
C TRP A 44 26.32 7.17 2.33
N PRO A 45 26.29 6.29 1.30
CA PRO A 45 26.94 6.57 0.03
C PRO A 45 26.56 7.94 -0.52
N GLU A 46 27.51 8.62 -1.16
CA GLU A 46 27.26 9.93 -1.73
C GLU A 46 26.19 9.87 -2.81
N ALA A 47 25.09 10.57 -2.59
CA ALA A 47 23.96 10.57 -3.49
C ALA A 47 24.22 11.45 -4.73
N PRO A 48 23.66 11.11 -5.91
CA PRO A 48 23.82 11.90 -7.11
C PRO A 48 23.10 13.24 -7.01
N GLU A 49 23.67 14.27 -7.62
CA GLU A 49 22.96 15.50 -7.90
C GLU A 49 22.06 15.31 -9.13
N ILE A 50 20.81 15.70 -9.02
CA ILE A 50 19.82 15.58 -10.09
C ILE A 50 19.13 16.92 -10.38
N GLU A 51 18.81 17.14 -11.65
CA GLU A 51 18.08 18.32 -12.12
C GLU A 51 16.57 18.10 -12.01
N ALA A 52 16.06 18.12 -10.78
CA ALA A 52 14.65 18.07 -10.44
C ALA A 52 14.35 19.07 -9.32
N GLU A 53 13.14 19.64 -9.27
CA GLU A 53 12.73 20.49 -8.16
C GLU A 53 12.48 19.68 -6.90
N ALA A 54 11.86 18.50 -7.04
CA ALA A 54 11.64 17.54 -5.96
C ALA A 54 11.90 16.12 -6.45
N ALA A 55 12.42 15.25 -5.58
CA ALA A 55 12.60 13.84 -5.88
C ALA A 55 12.68 12.97 -4.62
N ILE A 56 12.38 11.68 -4.81
CA ILE A 56 12.54 10.67 -3.78
C ILE A 56 12.89 9.31 -4.41
N LEU A 57 13.71 8.54 -3.71
CA LEU A 57 13.95 7.12 -3.96
C LEU A 57 13.60 6.34 -2.71
N ILE A 58 12.76 5.33 -2.85
CA ILE A 58 12.39 4.44 -1.75
C ILE A 58 12.55 2.97 -2.13
N ASP A 59 12.79 2.12 -1.15
CA ASP A 59 12.57 0.69 -1.29
C ASP A 59 11.05 0.41 -1.43
N ALA A 60 10.66 -0.29 -2.48
CA ALA A 60 9.25 -0.55 -2.76
C ALA A 60 8.59 -1.50 -1.75
N ASP A 61 9.37 -2.28 -1.02
CA ASP A 61 8.86 -3.26 -0.05
C ASP A 61 8.66 -2.64 1.33
N SER A 62 9.68 -1.99 1.87
CA SER A 62 9.66 -1.41 3.21
C SER A 62 9.13 0.03 3.25
N GLY A 63 9.26 0.78 2.16
CA GLY A 63 9.04 2.23 2.13
C GLY A 63 10.22 3.03 2.67
N GLU A 64 11.36 2.39 2.94
CA GLU A 64 12.60 3.04 3.39
C GLU A 64 13.05 4.09 2.38
N ILE A 65 13.37 5.31 2.86
CA ILE A 65 13.79 6.43 2.01
C ILE A 65 15.29 6.38 1.82
N LEU A 66 15.77 6.11 0.61
CA LEU A 66 17.18 6.05 0.27
C LEU A 66 17.73 7.39 -0.18
N TYR A 67 16.89 8.24 -0.74
CA TYR A 67 17.21 9.58 -1.20
C TYR A 67 15.99 10.48 -1.13
N ALA A 68 16.17 11.72 -0.75
CA ALA A 68 15.12 12.74 -0.78
C ALA A 68 15.68 14.12 -1.14
N LYS A 69 14.98 14.83 -1.99
CA LYS A 69 15.19 16.24 -2.34
C LYS A 69 13.86 16.93 -2.38
N ASN A 70 13.58 17.84 -1.44
CA ASN A 70 12.33 18.57 -1.33
C ASN A 70 11.09 17.63 -1.42
N ALA A 71 11.18 16.41 -0.83
CA ALA A 71 10.25 15.31 -1.11
C ALA A 71 8.82 15.60 -0.63
N THR A 72 8.65 16.47 0.36
CA THR A 72 7.35 16.91 0.89
C THR A 72 6.83 18.20 0.27
N GLN A 73 7.64 18.87 -0.59
CA GLN A 73 7.24 20.11 -1.25
C GLN A 73 6.02 19.91 -2.13
N LYS A 74 5.03 20.81 -2.01
CA LYS A 74 3.84 20.81 -2.88
C LYS A 74 4.20 21.15 -4.31
N MET A 75 3.85 20.24 -5.21
CA MET A 75 4.12 20.31 -6.65
C MET A 75 2.84 19.98 -7.43
N TYR A 76 2.78 20.39 -8.68
CA TYR A 76 1.69 19.98 -9.58
C TYR A 76 1.95 18.56 -10.12
N PRO A 77 1.02 17.61 -9.91
CA PRO A 77 1.24 16.22 -10.30
C PRO A 77 1.17 15.99 -11.82
N ALA A 78 0.42 16.81 -12.56
CA ALA A 78 0.02 16.49 -13.92
C ALA A 78 -0.55 15.05 -14.01
N SER A 79 -0.30 14.33 -15.10
CA SER A 79 -0.84 12.99 -15.35
C SER A 79 -0.32 11.88 -14.42
N THR A 80 0.62 12.15 -13.49
CA THR A 80 0.96 11.17 -12.44
C THR A 80 -0.21 10.93 -11.49
N THR A 81 -1.17 11.86 -11.40
CA THR A 81 -2.48 11.69 -10.75
C THR A 81 -3.19 10.39 -11.14
N LYS A 82 -3.01 9.93 -12.39
CA LYS A 82 -3.67 8.74 -12.92
C LYS A 82 -3.21 7.44 -12.23
N LEU A 83 -2.12 7.46 -11.46
CA LEU A 83 -1.74 6.36 -10.58
C LEU A 83 -2.82 6.13 -9.51
N MET A 84 -3.27 7.20 -8.83
CA MET A 84 -4.36 7.11 -7.86
C MET A 84 -5.68 6.70 -8.53
N THR A 85 -5.94 7.18 -9.75
CA THR A 85 -7.13 6.78 -10.51
C THR A 85 -7.10 5.30 -10.87
N ALA A 86 -5.94 4.76 -11.30
CA ALA A 86 -5.76 3.35 -11.56
C ALA A 86 -5.92 2.50 -10.29
N LEU A 87 -5.30 2.92 -9.19
CA LEU A 87 -5.38 2.25 -7.90
C LEU A 87 -6.83 2.09 -7.44
N LEU A 88 -7.58 3.18 -7.35
CA LEU A 88 -8.98 3.15 -6.95
C LEU A 88 -9.87 2.35 -7.90
N THR A 89 -9.57 2.38 -9.21
CA THR A 89 -10.31 1.59 -10.19
C THR A 89 -10.10 0.11 -9.96
N LEU A 90 -8.84 -0.33 -9.76
CA LEU A 90 -8.49 -1.72 -9.51
C LEU A 90 -9.01 -2.24 -8.16
N GLU A 91 -9.10 -1.38 -7.16
CA GLU A 91 -9.63 -1.73 -5.84
C GLU A 91 -11.17 -1.89 -5.81
N ASN A 92 -11.90 -1.26 -6.74
CA ASN A 92 -13.35 -1.08 -6.59
C ASN A 92 -14.20 -1.52 -7.78
N ALA A 93 -13.60 -1.99 -8.86
CA ALA A 93 -14.33 -2.40 -10.07
C ALA A 93 -13.77 -3.70 -10.65
N SER A 94 -14.61 -4.41 -11.42
CA SER A 94 -14.22 -5.63 -12.12
C SER A 94 -13.57 -5.30 -13.47
N LEU A 95 -12.53 -6.03 -13.84
CA LEU A 95 -11.85 -5.86 -15.13
C LEU A 95 -12.77 -6.10 -16.34
N GLN A 96 -13.86 -6.85 -16.15
CA GLN A 96 -14.87 -7.18 -17.16
C GLN A 96 -16.02 -6.18 -17.23
N ASP A 97 -16.05 -5.18 -16.35
CA ASP A 97 -17.10 -4.15 -16.38
C ASP A 97 -17.07 -3.36 -17.69
N ILE A 98 -18.24 -2.91 -18.10
CA ILE A 98 -18.38 -2.07 -19.29
C ILE A 98 -18.43 -0.60 -18.87
N VAL A 99 -17.39 0.14 -19.19
CA VAL A 99 -17.28 1.58 -18.91
C VAL A 99 -17.96 2.35 -20.04
N LYS A 100 -18.88 3.23 -19.68
CA LYS A 100 -19.60 4.11 -20.62
C LYS A 100 -19.04 5.53 -20.58
N PHE A 101 -18.71 6.08 -21.73
CA PHE A 101 -18.19 7.43 -21.86
C PHE A 101 -19.34 8.46 -21.91
N SER A 102 -19.51 9.21 -20.83
CA SER A 102 -20.53 10.25 -20.73
C SER A 102 -20.12 11.51 -21.51
N ALA A 103 -21.04 12.45 -21.67
CA ALA A 103 -20.73 13.76 -22.25
C ALA A 103 -19.73 14.55 -21.39
N LYS A 104 -19.75 14.35 -20.05
CA LYS A 104 -18.81 15.00 -19.12
C LYS A 104 -17.43 14.35 -19.20
N ALA A 105 -17.36 13.02 -19.28
CA ALA A 105 -16.10 12.29 -19.36
C ALA A 105 -15.29 12.69 -20.59
N VAL A 106 -15.93 12.84 -21.74
CA VAL A 106 -15.25 13.22 -23.00
C VAL A 106 -15.05 14.74 -23.20
N ALA A 107 -15.52 15.56 -22.27
CA ALA A 107 -15.34 17.01 -22.30
C ALA A 107 -13.95 17.39 -21.76
N ILE A 108 -12.91 17.16 -22.54
CA ILE A 108 -11.51 17.45 -22.21
C ILE A 108 -10.94 18.52 -23.15
N PRO A 109 -9.88 19.24 -22.75
CA PRO A 109 -9.18 20.17 -23.64
C PRO A 109 -8.62 19.45 -24.89
N SER A 110 -8.75 20.09 -26.05
CA SER A 110 -8.36 19.49 -27.33
C SER A 110 -6.86 19.24 -27.49
N ASN A 111 -6.03 19.91 -26.68
CA ASN A 111 -4.57 19.77 -26.66
C ASN A 111 -4.09 18.81 -25.55
N SER A 112 -4.99 18.10 -24.90
CA SER A 112 -4.65 17.15 -23.84
C SER A 112 -4.61 15.70 -24.35
N SER A 113 -3.99 14.78 -23.60
CA SER A 113 -3.88 13.36 -23.98
C SER A 113 -5.23 12.66 -23.99
N TYR A 114 -5.54 11.91 -25.07
CA TYR A 114 -6.79 11.17 -25.25
C TYR A 114 -6.61 9.99 -26.22
N ILE A 115 -7.55 9.06 -26.25
CA ILE A 115 -7.63 7.94 -27.23
C ILE A 115 -8.79 8.09 -28.22
N GLY A 116 -9.55 9.16 -28.13
CA GLY A 116 -10.60 9.51 -29.07
C GLY A 116 -11.95 8.85 -28.83
N MET A 117 -12.27 8.59 -27.56
CA MET A 117 -13.59 8.12 -27.16
C MET A 117 -14.64 9.23 -27.30
N ARG A 118 -15.84 8.84 -27.74
CA ARG A 118 -16.97 9.76 -27.95
C ARG A 118 -18.08 9.47 -26.94
N ARG A 119 -18.94 10.46 -26.74
CA ARG A 119 -20.15 10.31 -25.90
C ARG A 119 -20.97 9.10 -26.35
N GLY A 120 -21.26 8.23 -25.38
CA GLY A 120 -22.08 7.04 -25.55
C GLY A 120 -21.31 5.79 -25.97
N GLU A 121 -20.07 5.92 -26.43
CA GLU A 121 -19.20 4.77 -26.68
C GLU A 121 -18.91 4.03 -25.37
N GLN A 122 -18.56 2.77 -25.48
CA GLN A 122 -18.30 1.86 -24.35
C GLN A 122 -17.01 1.09 -24.60
N MET A 123 -16.32 0.73 -23.52
CA MET A 123 -15.11 -0.07 -23.57
C MET A 123 -15.02 -0.94 -22.30
N VAL A 124 -14.45 -2.13 -22.41
CA VAL A 124 -14.17 -2.99 -21.25
C VAL A 124 -13.19 -2.30 -20.31
N LEU A 125 -13.42 -2.36 -18.99
CA LEU A 125 -12.61 -1.65 -17.99
C LEU A 125 -11.12 -1.99 -18.10
N ARG A 126 -10.76 -3.26 -18.34
CA ARG A 126 -9.36 -3.66 -18.56
C ARG A 126 -8.72 -2.87 -19.72
N GLU A 127 -9.43 -2.63 -20.80
CA GLU A 127 -8.93 -1.84 -21.94
C GLU A 127 -8.89 -0.35 -21.62
N CYS A 128 -9.83 0.14 -20.80
CA CYS A 128 -9.75 1.49 -20.26
C CYS A 128 -8.46 1.70 -19.43
N LEU A 129 -8.00 0.70 -18.65
CA LEU A 129 -6.73 0.80 -17.94
C LEU A 129 -5.52 0.90 -18.87
N TYR A 130 -5.52 0.22 -20.04
CA TYR A 130 -4.51 0.47 -21.07
C TYR A 130 -4.57 1.92 -21.58
N GLY A 131 -5.77 2.44 -21.85
CA GLY A 131 -5.95 3.83 -22.26
C GLY A 131 -5.52 4.86 -21.21
N LEU A 132 -5.71 4.55 -19.93
CA LEU A 132 -5.31 5.38 -18.79
C LEU A 132 -3.78 5.43 -18.61
N LEU A 133 -3.14 4.26 -18.62
CA LEU A 133 -1.74 4.11 -18.19
C LEU A 133 -0.75 4.31 -19.35
N LEU A 134 -1.05 3.87 -20.58
CA LEU A 134 -0.12 3.95 -21.69
C LEU A 134 -0.13 5.33 -22.35
N PRO A 135 -1.19 5.75 -23.10
CA PRO A 135 -1.24 7.07 -23.72
C PRO A 135 -1.69 8.18 -22.76
N SER A 136 -2.00 7.83 -21.50
CA SER A 136 -2.40 8.81 -20.48
C SER A 136 -3.72 9.53 -20.77
N ALA A 137 -4.73 8.84 -21.34
CA ALA A 137 -5.98 9.42 -21.81
C ALA A 137 -6.82 10.05 -20.69
N ASN A 138 -7.18 11.33 -20.84
CA ASN A 138 -7.91 12.10 -19.83
C ASN A 138 -9.39 11.74 -19.77
N GLU A 139 -10.03 11.54 -20.94
CA GLU A 139 -11.43 11.12 -21.00
C GLU A 139 -11.63 9.72 -20.41
N VAL A 140 -10.62 8.87 -20.48
CA VAL A 140 -10.64 7.55 -19.84
C VAL A 140 -10.59 7.70 -18.32
N ALA A 141 -9.72 8.56 -17.79
CA ALA A 141 -9.65 8.84 -16.35
C ALA A 141 -11.01 9.34 -15.82
N ASN A 142 -11.65 10.25 -16.55
CA ASN A 142 -12.96 10.77 -16.20
C ASN A 142 -14.05 9.68 -16.23
N ALA A 143 -14.05 8.83 -17.29
CA ALA A 143 -15.03 7.76 -17.43
C ALA A 143 -14.88 6.68 -16.35
N LEU A 144 -13.66 6.33 -15.99
CA LEU A 144 -13.37 5.42 -14.89
C LEU A 144 -13.84 5.99 -13.54
N ALA A 145 -13.62 7.29 -13.30
CA ALA A 145 -14.09 7.96 -12.11
C ALA A 145 -15.62 7.93 -11.99
N GLU A 146 -16.34 8.21 -13.11
CA GLU A 146 -17.80 8.11 -13.14
C GLU A 146 -18.27 6.66 -12.96
N HIS A 147 -17.58 5.68 -13.53
CA HIS A 147 -17.92 4.27 -13.40
C HIS A 147 -17.80 3.77 -11.95
N VAL A 148 -16.69 4.10 -11.28
CA VAL A 148 -16.39 3.64 -9.92
C VAL A 148 -17.24 4.33 -8.85
N SER A 149 -17.57 5.62 -9.05
CA SER A 149 -18.18 6.44 -7.98
C SER A 149 -19.49 7.12 -8.39
N GLY A 150 -19.99 6.89 -9.60
CA GLY A 150 -21.19 7.52 -10.14
C GLY A 150 -20.95 8.91 -10.73
N ASP A 151 -20.00 9.67 -10.20
CA ASP A 151 -19.57 10.98 -10.71
C ASP A 151 -18.11 11.28 -10.32
N MET A 152 -17.49 12.24 -11.05
CA MET A 152 -16.09 12.62 -10.82
C MET A 152 -15.84 13.29 -9.46
N SER A 153 -16.80 14.05 -8.94
CA SER A 153 -16.64 14.74 -7.66
C SER A 153 -16.59 13.77 -6.49
N THR A 154 -17.46 12.78 -6.49
CA THR A 154 -17.44 11.67 -5.52
C THR A 154 -16.16 10.86 -5.61
N PHE A 155 -15.66 10.62 -6.83
CA PHE A 155 -14.38 9.94 -7.02
C PHE A 155 -13.21 10.73 -6.45
N VAL A 156 -13.17 12.05 -6.64
CA VAL A 156 -12.14 12.95 -6.08
C VAL A 156 -12.13 12.91 -4.56
N VAL A 157 -13.29 12.85 -3.92
CA VAL A 157 -13.36 12.65 -2.44
C VAL A 157 -12.65 11.35 -2.06
N ARG A 158 -12.95 10.24 -2.76
CA ARG A 158 -12.31 8.95 -2.50
C ARG A 158 -10.80 8.95 -2.80
N MET A 159 -10.34 9.70 -3.82
CA MET A 159 -8.90 9.87 -4.08
C MET A 159 -8.19 10.48 -2.87
N ASN A 160 -8.77 11.53 -2.28
CA ASN A 160 -8.21 12.20 -1.11
C ASN A 160 -8.30 11.33 0.15
N GLU A 161 -9.40 10.62 0.36
CA GLU A 161 -9.55 9.65 1.45
C GLU A 161 -8.51 8.52 1.34
N ARG A 162 -8.28 7.99 0.11
CA ARG A 162 -7.29 6.94 -0.10
C ARG A 162 -5.87 7.44 0.11
N MET A 163 -5.58 8.68 -0.32
CA MET A 163 -4.28 9.30 -0.07
C MET A 163 -4.00 9.44 1.43
N PHE A 164 -4.99 9.89 2.19
CA PHE A 164 -4.89 9.95 3.65
C PHE A 164 -4.66 8.56 4.27
N GLN A 165 -5.34 7.51 3.79
CA GLN A 165 -5.14 6.12 4.24
C GLN A 165 -3.74 5.58 3.93
N LEU A 166 -3.12 6.03 2.84
CA LEU A 166 -1.74 5.70 2.48
C LEU A 166 -0.70 6.44 3.32
N GLY A 167 -1.11 7.42 4.12
CA GLY A 167 -0.19 8.25 4.91
C GLY A 167 0.35 9.47 4.15
N GLY A 168 -0.37 9.93 3.13
CA GLY A 168 0.03 11.14 2.39
C GLY A 168 -0.07 12.40 3.22
N VAL A 169 0.91 13.29 3.04
CA VAL A 169 1.09 14.48 3.89
C VAL A 169 0.80 15.80 3.17
N ASN A 170 1.02 15.86 1.85
CA ASN A 170 0.93 17.09 1.06
C ASN A 170 0.26 16.87 -0.30
N THR A 171 -0.83 16.11 -0.34
CA THR A 171 -1.61 15.89 -1.57
C THR A 171 -3.05 16.34 -1.41
N GLN A 172 -3.55 17.00 -2.43
CA GLN A 172 -4.95 17.27 -2.66
C GLN A 172 -5.28 17.06 -4.14
N PHE A 173 -6.06 16.04 -4.43
CA PHE A 173 -6.60 15.82 -5.77
C PHE A 173 -7.85 16.67 -6.00
N ALA A 174 -7.97 17.26 -7.19
CA ALA A 174 -9.15 18.04 -7.61
C ALA A 174 -9.83 17.44 -8.85
N ASN A 175 -9.17 16.51 -9.55
CA ASN A 175 -9.74 15.78 -10.70
C ASN A 175 -9.02 14.43 -10.90
N PRO A 176 -9.61 13.48 -11.64
CA PRO A 176 -9.03 12.14 -11.81
C PRO A 176 -7.91 12.08 -12.87
N SER A 177 -7.72 13.11 -13.66
CA SER A 177 -6.84 13.10 -14.84
C SER A 177 -5.48 13.79 -14.62
N GLY A 178 -5.41 14.73 -13.67
CA GLY A 178 -4.23 15.54 -13.41
C GLY A 178 -4.12 16.79 -14.29
N LEU A 179 -5.18 17.15 -14.99
CA LEU A 179 -5.26 18.45 -15.66
C LEU A 179 -5.14 19.57 -14.62
N HIS A 180 -4.39 20.60 -14.97
CA HIS A 180 -4.15 21.71 -14.05
C HIS A 180 -5.46 22.33 -13.56
N THR A 181 -5.59 22.49 -12.26
CA THR A 181 -6.75 23.06 -11.57
C THR A 181 -6.29 23.59 -10.22
N ASP A 182 -6.81 24.75 -9.83
CA ASP A 182 -6.51 25.32 -8.51
C ASP A 182 -6.79 24.30 -7.41
N GLY A 183 -5.84 24.17 -6.46
CA GLY A 183 -5.96 23.23 -5.36
C GLY A 183 -5.61 21.76 -5.74
N HIS A 184 -5.13 21.50 -6.96
CA HIS A 184 -4.65 20.19 -7.37
C HIS A 184 -3.12 20.11 -7.21
N PHE A 185 -2.65 19.50 -6.15
CA PHE A 185 -1.23 19.37 -5.85
C PHE A 185 -0.90 18.04 -5.18
N THR A 186 0.37 17.68 -5.18
CA THR A 186 0.95 16.51 -4.53
C THR A 186 2.38 16.81 -4.11
N CYS A 187 3.09 15.82 -3.56
CA CYS A 187 4.53 15.86 -3.35
C CYS A 187 5.18 14.54 -3.80
N ALA A 188 6.51 14.51 -3.90
CA ALA A 188 7.23 13.33 -4.37
C ALA A 188 7.04 12.14 -3.41
N TYR A 189 7.04 12.37 -2.11
CA TYR A 189 6.78 11.36 -1.08
C TYR A 189 5.41 10.69 -1.27
N ASP A 190 4.35 11.49 -1.41
CA ASP A 190 3.00 10.97 -1.56
C ASP A 190 2.81 10.15 -2.85
N LEU A 191 3.43 10.60 -3.96
CA LEU A 191 3.42 9.82 -5.21
C LEU A 191 4.20 8.51 -5.10
N ALA A 192 5.26 8.47 -4.29
CA ALA A 192 5.98 7.23 -4.03
C ALA A 192 5.11 6.23 -3.26
N LEU A 193 4.33 6.67 -2.27
CA LEU A 193 3.35 5.83 -1.57
C LEU A 193 2.28 5.28 -2.51
N VAL A 194 1.76 6.12 -3.43
CA VAL A 194 0.77 5.67 -4.42
C VAL A 194 1.37 4.61 -5.35
N MET A 195 2.60 4.81 -5.84
CA MET A 195 3.27 3.84 -6.72
C MET A 195 3.59 2.54 -5.98
N GLN A 196 4.08 2.62 -4.75
CA GLN A 196 4.32 1.47 -3.87
C GLN A 196 3.07 0.61 -3.71
N GLU A 197 1.90 1.23 -3.55
CA GLU A 197 0.64 0.50 -3.44
C GLU A 197 0.19 -0.06 -4.80
N CYS A 198 0.34 0.70 -5.89
CA CYS A 198 -0.01 0.25 -7.24
C CYS A 198 0.75 -1.02 -7.65
N VAL A 199 2.05 -1.12 -7.36
CA VAL A 199 2.88 -2.25 -7.81
C VAL A 199 2.61 -3.55 -7.04
N LYS A 200 1.88 -3.51 -5.93
CA LYS A 200 1.36 -4.71 -5.25
C LYS A 200 0.29 -5.42 -6.09
N ASN A 201 -0.34 -4.70 -7.03
CA ASN A 201 -1.35 -5.26 -7.92
C ASN A 201 -0.70 -5.75 -9.23
N SER A 202 -0.66 -7.05 -9.46
CA SER A 202 -0.05 -7.65 -10.66
C SER A 202 -0.69 -7.18 -11.98
N ILE A 203 -1.97 -6.84 -11.98
CA ILE A 203 -2.66 -6.31 -13.18
C ILE A 203 -2.17 -4.89 -13.50
N PHE A 204 -1.91 -4.07 -12.49
CA PHE A 204 -1.30 -2.76 -12.69
C PHE A 204 0.07 -2.90 -13.36
N VAL A 205 0.92 -3.76 -12.82
CA VAL A 205 2.27 -4.00 -13.36
C VAL A 205 2.18 -4.57 -14.78
N GLU A 206 1.33 -5.57 -15.01
CA GLU A 206 1.11 -6.19 -16.32
C GLU A 206 0.73 -5.15 -17.39
N ILE A 207 -0.21 -4.26 -17.08
CA ILE A 207 -0.69 -3.25 -18.04
C ILE A 207 0.35 -2.15 -18.25
N SER A 208 0.88 -1.59 -17.16
CA SER A 208 1.76 -0.41 -17.24
C SER A 208 3.15 -0.70 -17.81
N SER A 209 3.58 -1.97 -17.81
CA SER A 209 4.84 -2.42 -18.43
C SER A 209 4.75 -2.62 -19.94
N GLN A 210 3.56 -2.59 -20.56
CA GLN A 210 3.41 -2.79 -21.99
C GLN A 210 3.91 -1.59 -22.79
N LEU A 211 4.64 -1.85 -23.89
CA LEU A 211 5.05 -0.81 -24.84
C LEU A 211 3.86 -0.22 -25.61
N SER A 212 2.90 -1.07 -25.92
CA SER A 212 1.69 -0.69 -26.65
C SER A 212 0.58 -1.72 -26.46
N TYR A 213 -0.62 -1.29 -26.70
CA TYR A 213 -1.82 -2.12 -26.80
C TYR A 213 -2.68 -1.65 -27.96
N VAL A 214 -3.40 -2.53 -28.62
CA VAL A 214 -4.38 -2.18 -29.64
C VAL A 214 -5.72 -2.76 -29.21
N HIS A 215 -6.69 -1.88 -28.93
CA HIS A 215 -8.08 -2.31 -28.92
C HIS A 215 -8.49 -2.62 -30.36
N HIS A 216 -8.93 -3.82 -30.61
CA HIS A 216 -9.48 -4.22 -31.91
C HIS A 216 -10.98 -4.04 -31.93
N ALA A 217 -11.50 -3.55 -33.05
CA ALA A 217 -12.91 -3.32 -33.25
C ALA A 217 -13.76 -4.54 -32.82
N ASP A 218 -14.73 -4.29 -31.97
CA ASP A 218 -15.67 -5.27 -31.44
C ASP A 218 -17.14 -4.77 -31.51
N GLU A 219 -18.07 -5.50 -30.89
CA GLU A 219 -19.49 -5.12 -30.86
C GLU A 219 -19.76 -3.88 -29.99
N LEU A 220 -18.93 -3.61 -28.97
CA LEU A 220 -19.06 -2.46 -28.07
C LEU A 220 -18.47 -1.21 -28.70
N LEU A 221 -17.34 -1.35 -29.39
CA LEU A 221 -16.58 -0.26 -29.96
C LEU A 221 -16.04 -0.67 -31.35
N PRO A 222 -16.76 -0.39 -32.45
CA PRO A 222 -16.45 -0.86 -33.80
C PRO A 222 -15.33 -0.03 -34.48
N LYS A 223 -14.21 0.17 -33.77
CA LYS A 223 -13.02 0.87 -34.31
C LYS A 223 -11.76 0.37 -33.60
N ASP A 224 -10.66 0.25 -34.31
CA ASP A 224 -9.35 -0.01 -33.73
C ASP A 224 -8.81 1.24 -33.02
N ILE A 225 -8.23 1.06 -31.82
CA ILE A 225 -7.58 2.15 -31.07
C ILE A 225 -6.17 1.72 -30.67
N PRO A 226 -5.13 2.24 -31.32
CA PRO A 226 -3.76 2.03 -30.88
C PRO A 226 -3.43 2.89 -29.66
N MET A 227 -2.82 2.29 -28.66
CA MET A 227 -2.42 2.89 -27.38
C MET A 227 -0.93 2.67 -27.19
N MET A 228 -0.14 3.75 -27.21
CA MET A 228 1.32 3.69 -27.05
C MET A 228 1.70 4.21 -25.68
N ASN A 229 2.63 3.51 -25.03
CA ASN A 229 3.16 3.95 -23.75
C ASN A 229 4.03 5.20 -23.93
N THR A 230 3.82 6.20 -23.06
CA THR A 230 4.61 7.44 -23.05
C THR A 230 5.97 7.30 -22.38
N ASN A 231 6.20 6.21 -21.64
CA ASN A 231 7.46 5.97 -20.94
C ASN A 231 8.58 5.62 -21.93
N MET A 232 9.62 6.46 -21.96
CA MET A 232 10.78 6.24 -22.81
C MET A 232 11.76 5.22 -22.21
N MET A 233 11.74 4.99 -20.88
CA MET A 233 12.69 4.11 -20.22
C MET A 233 12.44 2.62 -20.49
N ILE A 234 11.25 2.22 -20.93
CA ILE A 234 10.95 0.83 -21.29
C ILE A 234 11.10 0.55 -22.80
N ARG A 235 11.46 1.55 -23.61
CA ARG A 235 11.63 1.41 -25.05
C ARG A 235 13.06 1.07 -25.42
N PRO A 236 13.37 -0.12 -25.94
CA PRO A 236 14.75 -0.50 -26.28
C PRO A 236 15.45 0.41 -27.28
N SER A 237 14.70 1.17 -28.09
CA SER A 237 15.23 2.12 -29.07
C SER A 237 15.45 3.52 -28.51
N SER A 238 15.08 3.77 -27.27
CA SER A 238 15.25 5.07 -26.61
C SER A 238 16.66 5.22 -26.06
N GLU A 239 17.21 6.41 -26.10
CA GLU A 239 18.44 6.77 -25.39
C GLU A 239 18.32 6.68 -23.87
N TYR A 240 17.07 6.71 -23.34
CA TYR A 240 16.74 6.61 -21.92
C TYR A 240 16.38 5.18 -21.49
N TYR A 241 16.56 4.17 -22.36
CA TYR A 241 16.21 2.81 -22.04
C TYR A 241 16.94 2.29 -20.81
N SER A 242 16.21 1.67 -19.89
CA SER A 242 16.75 0.99 -18.73
C SER A 242 16.15 -0.42 -18.64
N GLU A 243 17.01 -1.43 -18.56
CA GLU A 243 16.58 -2.81 -18.44
C GLU A 243 15.91 -3.12 -17.08
N TYR A 244 16.14 -2.26 -16.09
CA TYR A 244 15.60 -2.44 -14.73
C TYR A 244 14.24 -1.80 -14.53
N VAL A 245 13.86 -0.81 -15.35
CA VAL A 245 12.57 -0.13 -15.23
C VAL A 245 11.46 -1.06 -15.74
N VAL A 246 10.56 -1.43 -14.84
CA VAL A 246 9.41 -2.29 -15.13
C VAL A 246 8.26 -1.46 -15.68
N CYS A 247 7.91 -0.39 -14.98
CA CYS A 247 6.84 0.51 -15.40
C CYS A 247 7.03 1.93 -14.86
N SER A 248 6.40 2.90 -15.51
CA SER A 248 6.42 4.29 -15.08
C SER A 248 5.17 5.03 -15.51
N LYS A 249 4.90 6.15 -14.82
CA LYS A 249 3.89 7.12 -15.26
C LYS A 249 4.51 8.49 -15.45
N THR A 250 4.39 9.02 -16.67
CA THR A 250 4.80 10.38 -17.01
C THR A 250 3.71 11.39 -16.68
N GLY A 251 4.11 12.62 -16.35
CA GLY A 251 3.23 13.76 -16.18
C GLY A 251 3.86 15.03 -16.74
N HIS A 252 3.08 15.83 -17.46
CA HIS A 252 3.53 17.13 -17.96
C HIS A 252 2.36 18.09 -18.11
N THR A 253 2.53 19.31 -17.63
CA THR A 253 1.82 20.54 -17.98
C THR A 253 2.84 21.67 -17.96
N ASP A 254 2.47 22.83 -18.50
CA ASP A 254 3.36 23.98 -18.50
C ASP A 254 3.71 24.42 -17.04
N GLU A 255 2.78 24.21 -16.11
CA GLU A 255 2.96 24.58 -14.69
C GLU A 255 3.75 23.53 -13.88
N SER A 256 3.69 22.26 -14.30
CA SER A 256 4.35 21.17 -13.54
C SER A 256 5.77 20.88 -13.98
N GLY A 257 6.17 21.31 -15.19
CA GLY A 257 7.35 20.74 -15.82
C GLY A 257 7.19 19.24 -16.11
N GLN A 258 8.28 18.52 -16.24
CA GLN A 258 8.26 17.07 -16.46
C GLN A 258 8.30 16.32 -15.13
N ASN A 259 7.35 15.40 -14.93
CA ASN A 259 7.27 14.49 -13.80
C ASN A 259 7.39 13.05 -14.27
N LEU A 260 8.06 12.21 -13.50
CA LEU A 260 8.14 10.77 -13.73
C LEU A 260 8.07 10.02 -12.40
N VAL A 261 7.18 9.03 -12.35
CA VAL A 261 7.10 8.06 -11.26
C VAL A 261 7.43 6.71 -11.85
N SER A 262 8.47 6.05 -11.35
CA SER A 262 8.99 4.81 -11.91
C SER A 262 9.10 3.72 -10.85
N TYR A 263 8.85 2.50 -11.26
CA TYR A 263 9.13 1.28 -10.51
C TYR A 263 10.15 0.45 -11.27
N ALA A 264 11.17 -0.02 -10.56
CA ALA A 264 12.27 -0.78 -11.14
C ALA A 264 12.66 -1.97 -10.26
N GLU A 265 13.16 -3.02 -10.90
CA GLU A 265 13.63 -4.25 -10.25
C GLU A 265 15.01 -4.66 -10.78
N LYS A 266 15.90 -5.05 -9.86
CA LYS A 266 17.19 -5.65 -10.17
C LYS A 266 17.60 -6.61 -9.06
N ASP A 267 17.91 -7.86 -9.41
CA ASP A 267 18.42 -8.88 -8.47
C ASP A 267 17.59 -9.04 -7.19
N GLY A 268 16.27 -8.88 -7.31
CA GLY A 268 15.32 -8.95 -6.19
C GLY A 268 15.17 -7.64 -5.40
N THR A 269 15.99 -6.63 -5.62
CA THR A 269 15.78 -5.28 -5.09
C THR A 269 14.74 -4.55 -5.91
N ARG A 270 13.77 -3.94 -5.24
CA ARG A 270 12.63 -3.25 -5.84
C ARG A 270 12.60 -1.80 -5.39
N LEU A 271 12.64 -0.88 -6.33
CA LEU A 271 12.76 0.55 -6.04
C LEU A 271 11.62 1.35 -6.68
N VAL A 272 11.16 2.37 -5.98
CA VAL A 272 10.30 3.42 -6.51
C VAL A 272 11.06 4.73 -6.55
N VAL A 273 11.07 5.36 -7.72
CA VAL A 273 11.67 6.69 -7.94
C VAL A 273 10.59 7.67 -8.36
N VAL A 274 10.58 8.82 -7.75
CA VAL A 274 9.76 9.96 -8.19
C VAL A 274 10.68 11.14 -8.44
N VAL A 275 10.57 11.75 -9.61
CA VAL A 275 11.21 13.02 -9.96
C VAL A 275 10.16 13.99 -10.49
N MET A 276 10.20 15.24 -10.02
CA MET A 276 9.20 16.24 -10.33
C MET A 276 9.82 17.60 -10.66
N GLY A 277 9.15 18.36 -11.51
CA GLY A 277 9.58 19.70 -11.88
C GLY A 277 10.84 19.73 -12.74
N CYS A 278 11.05 18.72 -13.59
CA CYS A 278 12.23 18.63 -14.43
C CYS A 278 12.06 19.38 -15.76
N GLU A 279 13.17 19.78 -16.35
CA GLU A 279 13.20 20.10 -17.79
C GLU A 279 13.07 18.82 -18.62
N SER A 280 12.73 19.00 -19.92
CA SER A 280 12.51 17.88 -20.83
C SER A 280 13.76 17.00 -20.98
N GLY A 281 13.60 15.69 -20.73
CA GLY A 281 14.66 14.69 -20.74
C GLY A 281 15.27 14.47 -19.36
N GLN A 282 15.36 15.49 -18.52
CA GLN A 282 15.98 15.39 -17.19
C GLN A 282 15.25 14.46 -16.22
N GLN A 283 13.93 14.28 -16.40
CA GLN A 283 13.16 13.30 -15.63
C GLN A 283 13.67 11.86 -15.84
N TYR A 284 14.17 11.52 -17.01
CA TYR A 284 14.73 10.19 -17.30
C TYR A 284 16.17 10.06 -16.78
N VAL A 285 16.98 11.11 -16.98
CA VAL A 285 18.37 11.15 -16.49
C VAL A 285 18.39 11.07 -14.97
N GLY A 286 17.59 11.89 -14.28
CA GLY A 286 17.48 11.88 -12.82
C GLY A 286 16.99 10.53 -12.29
N THR A 287 15.97 9.93 -12.95
CA THR A 287 15.48 8.60 -12.57
C THR A 287 16.57 7.54 -12.71
N GLN A 288 17.32 7.52 -13.83
CA GLN A 288 18.42 6.55 -14.00
C GLN A 288 19.51 6.73 -12.96
N SER A 289 19.91 7.97 -12.67
CA SER A 289 20.93 8.26 -11.66
C SER A 289 20.52 7.78 -10.26
N LEU A 290 19.25 7.96 -9.88
CA LEU A 290 18.73 7.47 -8.60
C LEU A 290 18.60 5.94 -8.56
N LEU A 291 18.23 5.30 -9.67
CA LEU A 291 18.20 3.83 -9.77
C LEU A 291 19.62 3.26 -9.66
N ASP A 292 20.59 3.85 -10.35
CA ASP A 292 21.99 3.43 -10.26
C ASP A 292 22.53 3.60 -8.84
N TYR A 293 22.16 4.67 -8.15
CA TYR A 293 22.49 4.88 -6.75
C TYR A 293 21.89 3.78 -5.86
N GLY A 294 20.59 3.53 -5.98
CA GLY A 294 19.90 2.52 -5.16
C GLY A 294 20.41 1.10 -5.43
N PHE A 295 20.62 0.73 -6.69
CA PHE A 295 21.05 -0.63 -7.05
C PHE A 295 22.54 -0.91 -6.86
N ASN A 296 23.41 0.10 -6.86
CA ASN A 296 24.85 -0.10 -6.76
C ASN A 296 25.39 0.09 -5.35
N TYR A 297 24.65 0.76 -4.48
CA TYR A 297 25.13 1.09 -3.12
C TYR A 297 24.29 0.51 -2.00
N PHE A 298 23.19 -0.18 -2.34
CA PHE A 298 22.31 -0.82 -1.36
C PHE A 298 22.05 -2.25 -1.75
N HIS A 299 22.11 -3.13 -0.78
CA HIS A 299 21.84 -4.54 -0.98
C HIS A 299 20.76 -5.05 -0.04
N ARG A 300 19.98 -6.00 -0.54
CA ARG A 300 18.89 -6.62 0.20
C ARG A 300 19.41 -7.70 1.13
N VAL A 301 18.98 -7.63 2.38
CA VAL A 301 19.38 -8.58 3.42
C VAL A 301 18.14 -9.29 3.97
N LEU A 302 18.24 -10.61 4.11
CA LEU A 302 17.20 -11.38 4.79
C LEU A 302 17.36 -11.22 6.31
N PRO A 303 16.27 -11.02 7.06
CA PRO A 303 16.33 -10.91 8.52
C PRO A 303 17.01 -12.09 9.20
N SER A 304 16.88 -13.29 8.65
CA SER A 304 17.55 -14.51 9.14
C SER A 304 19.07 -14.47 9.02
N SER A 305 19.63 -13.63 8.15
CA SER A 305 21.07 -13.42 8.06
C SER A 305 21.58 -12.34 9.00
N LEU A 306 20.69 -11.47 9.49
CA LEU A 306 21.01 -10.42 10.48
C LEU A 306 20.94 -10.92 11.92
N ASP A 307 20.16 -11.97 12.16
CA ASP A 307 19.89 -12.49 13.48
C ASP A 307 19.71 -14.01 13.47
N ASP A 308 20.70 -14.71 14.01
CA ASP A 308 20.65 -16.17 14.14
C ASP A 308 19.43 -16.67 14.92
N SER A 309 18.86 -15.84 15.81
CA SER A 309 17.63 -16.16 16.51
C SER A 309 16.40 -16.21 15.60
N LEU A 310 16.47 -15.61 14.43
CA LEU A 310 15.43 -15.63 13.39
C LEU A 310 15.63 -16.77 12.37
N ASN A 311 16.76 -17.46 12.44
CA ASN A 311 16.98 -18.65 11.63
C ASN A 311 16.20 -19.83 12.23
N LEU A 312 15.05 -20.16 11.61
CA LEU A 312 14.16 -21.23 12.06
C LEU A 312 14.85 -22.60 12.11
N GLU A 313 15.89 -22.83 11.28
CA GLU A 313 16.70 -24.05 11.35
C GLU A 313 17.47 -24.15 12.66
N ASN A 314 17.96 -23.03 13.21
CA ASN A 314 18.62 -22.98 14.50
C ASN A 314 17.65 -23.17 15.68
N TYR A 315 16.38 -22.78 15.53
CA TYR A 315 15.35 -22.99 16.55
C TYR A 315 15.06 -24.49 16.79
N PHE A 316 15.20 -25.31 15.76
CA PHE A 316 15.01 -26.78 15.86
C PHE A 316 16.30 -27.53 16.20
N THR A 317 17.48 -26.95 15.97
CA THR A 317 18.78 -27.61 16.18
C THR A 317 19.45 -27.24 17.52
N ALA A 318 19.11 -26.11 18.10
CA ALA A 318 19.80 -25.58 19.31
C ALA A 318 19.55 -26.36 20.60
N SER A 319 18.56 -27.26 20.64
CA SER A 319 18.42 -28.20 21.77
C SER A 319 17.62 -29.45 21.38
N PRO A 320 18.26 -30.62 21.33
CA PRO A 320 17.56 -31.89 21.05
C PRO A 320 16.59 -32.29 22.15
N LEU A 321 16.45 -31.50 23.24
CA LEU A 321 15.59 -31.75 24.41
C LEU A 321 14.52 -30.65 24.62
N GLN A 322 14.50 -29.58 23.83
CA GLN A 322 13.40 -28.63 23.89
C GLN A 322 12.24 -29.10 23.00
N ILE A 323 11.47 -30.00 23.56
CA ILE A 323 10.12 -30.29 23.05
C ILE A 323 9.36 -28.96 23.08
N PRO A 324 8.74 -28.51 21.97
CA PRO A 324 7.91 -27.31 21.99
C PRO A 324 6.85 -27.48 23.06
N THR A 325 6.98 -26.73 24.15
CA THR A 325 5.91 -26.68 25.14
C THR A 325 4.76 -25.86 24.54
N PRO A 326 3.49 -26.15 24.90
CA PRO A 326 2.33 -25.38 24.40
C PRO A 326 2.36 -23.90 24.72
N GLU A 327 3.32 -23.45 25.52
CA GLU A 327 3.50 -22.09 26.00
C GLU A 327 4.38 -21.22 25.08
N ILE A 328 5.08 -21.83 24.11
CA ILE A 328 5.87 -21.07 23.12
C ILE A 328 5.10 -21.05 21.81
N PRO A 329 4.44 -19.94 21.46
CA PRO A 329 3.79 -19.84 20.18
C PRO A 329 4.84 -19.96 19.08
N LEU A 330 4.58 -20.85 18.11
CA LEU A 330 5.39 -20.93 16.88
C LEU A 330 5.28 -19.60 16.16
N LEU A 331 6.42 -18.93 15.98
CA LEU A 331 6.51 -17.69 15.20
C LEU A 331 6.87 -18.06 13.78
N ARG A 332 6.17 -17.44 12.83
CA ARG A 332 6.48 -17.49 11.39
C ARG A 332 7.03 -16.14 10.99
N ILE A 333 8.20 -16.13 10.37
CA ILE A 333 8.73 -14.94 9.72
C ILE A 333 7.94 -14.73 8.43
N ASP A 334 7.48 -13.51 8.20
CA ASP A 334 7.05 -13.12 6.87
C ASP A 334 8.28 -13.13 5.95
N GLN A 335 8.35 -14.11 5.05
CA GLN A 335 9.49 -14.27 4.13
C GLN A 335 9.61 -13.13 3.12
N THR A 336 8.60 -12.27 3.03
CA THR A 336 8.63 -11.06 2.20
C THR A 336 9.32 -9.90 2.92
N SER A 337 9.47 -9.96 4.25
CA SER A 337 10.20 -8.94 5.00
C SER A 337 11.68 -9.00 4.65
N THR A 338 12.17 -7.96 4.04
CA THR A 338 13.59 -7.76 3.74
C THR A 338 13.99 -6.36 4.19
N ILE A 339 15.28 -6.18 4.44
CA ILE A 339 15.84 -4.90 4.83
C ILE A 339 16.85 -4.52 3.75
N LEU A 340 16.84 -3.28 3.35
CA LEU A 340 17.81 -2.75 2.42
C LEU A 340 18.91 -2.05 3.21
N LEU A 341 20.17 -2.48 3.05
CA LEU A 341 21.31 -1.91 3.75
C LEU A 341 22.27 -1.24 2.76
N PRO A 342 22.83 -0.08 3.09
CA PRO A 342 23.96 0.45 2.33
C PRO A 342 25.19 -0.43 2.52
N ASP A 343 26.06 -0.49 1.50
CA ASP A 343 27.23 -1.40 1.43
C ASP A 343 28.25 -1.19 2.57
N ASN A 344 28.25 -0.02 3.20
CA ASN A 344 29.14 0.33 4.31
C ASN A 344 28.55 0.01 5.70
N VAL A 345 27.32 -0.55 5.78
CA VAL A 345 26.68 -0.92 7.05
C VAL A 345 26.61 -2.43 7.18
N THR A 346 27.01 -2.95 8.33
CA THR A 346 26.98 -4.38 8.64
C THR A 346 25.90 -4.71 9.69
N SER A 347 25.60 -5.98 9.86
CA SER A 347 24.64 -6.43 10.89
C SER A 347 25.03 -6.05 12.32
N GLU A 348 26.34 -5.83 12.58
CA GLU A 348 26.86 -5.43 13.89
C GLU A 348 26.54 -3.96 14.23
N ASP A 349 26.33 -3.13 13.20
CA ASP A 349 26.04 -1.70 13.33
C ASP A 349 24.55 -1.43 13.59
N LEU A 350 23.69 -2.47 13.50
CA LEU A 350 22.24 -2.31 13.56
C LEU A 350 21.71 -2.34 15.01
N GLU A 351 20.85 -1.40 15.30
CA GLU A 351 20.02 -1.39 16.51
C GLU A 351 18.72 -2.14 16.26
N LYS A 352 18.21 -2.84 17.28
CA LYS A 352 16.96 -3.60 17.21
C LYS A 352 15.97 -3.13 18.26
N THR A 353 14.77 -2.82 17.83
CA THR A 353 13.64 -2.58 18.74
C THR A 353 12.56 -3.64 18.49
N THR A 354 12.17 -4.35 19.55
CA THR A 354 11.14 -5.40 19.47
C THR A 354 9.89 -4.95 20.21
N VAL A 355 8.75 -5.06 19.53
CA VAL A 355 7.43 -4.76 20.09
C VAL A 355 6.54 -5.99 19.97
N ASP A 356 5.92 -6.40 21.09
CA ASP A 356 4.91 -7.46 21.09
C ASP A 356 3.59 -6.91 20.54
N THR A 357 2.99 -7.65 19.60
CA THR A 357 1.70 -7.33 19.00
C THR A 357 0.69 -8.43 19.32
N PRO A 358 -0.62 -8.18 19.22
CA PRO A 358 -1.64 -9.21 19.45
C PRO A 358 -1.51 -10.44 18.53
N THR A 359 -0.89 -10.28 17.38
CA THR A 359 -0.72 -11.32 16.34
C THR A 359 0.69 -11.90 16.27
N GLY A 360 1.65 -11.37 17.04
CA GLY A 360 3.03 -11.83 16.98
C GLY A 360 4.02 -10.83 17.59
N LYS A 361 5.14 -10.65 16.91
CA LYS A 361 6.19 -9.67 17.26
C LYS A 361 6.56 -8.85 16.03
N GLN A 362 6.92 -7.61 16.27
CA GLN A 362 7.47 -6.71 15.27
C GLN A 362 8.88 -6.32 15.68
N ILE A 363 9.85 -6.53 14.81
CA ILE A 363 11.25 -6.16 15.01
C ILE A 363 11.59 -5.07 14.02
N THR A 364 11.88 -3.87 14.51
CA THR A 364 12.37 -2.76 13.70
C THR A 364 13.89 -2.70 13.83
N TYR A 365 14.56 -2.69 12.69
CA TYR A 365 16.00 -2.45 12.58
C TYR A 365 16.24 -0.99 12.27
N SER A 366 17.24 -0.41 12.92
CA SER A 366 17.65 0.99 12.69
C SER A 366 19.17 1.09 12.66
N TYR A 367 19.65 2.12 11.97
CA TYR A 367 21.05 2.49 11.93
C TYR A 367 21.18 3.97 12.27
N GLN A 368 21.97 4.30 13.30
CA GLN A 368 22.08 5.66 13.83
C GLN A 368 20.72 6.33 14.13
N GLY A 369 19.74 5.54 14.57
CA GLY A 369 18.37 5.99 14.82
C GLY A 369 17.48 6.09 13.57
N TYR A 370 18.03 5.90 12.36
CA TYR A 370 17.25 5.86 11.12
C TYR A 370 16.60 4.48 10.92
N PRO A 371 15.27 4.38 10.70
CA PRO A 371 14.60 3.09 10.52
C PRO A 371 14.90 2.52 9.12
N LEU A 372 15.48 1.31 9.07
CA LEU A 372 15.83 0.61 7.83
C LEU A 372 14.74 -0.36 7.37
N GLY A 373 13.92 -0.83 8.28
CA GLY A 373 12.85 -1.75 7.96
C GLY A 373 12.33 -2.50 9.17
N THR A 374 11.20 -3.17 8.95
CA THR A 374 10.49 -3.88 10.01
C THR A 374 10.17 -5.31 9.58
N VAL A 375 10.51 -6.25 10.46
CA VAL A 375 10.20 -7.68 10.31
C VAL A 375 9.00 -8.02 11.16
N VAL A 376 8.00 -8.63 10.57
CA VAL A 376 6.81 -9.12 11.28
C VAL A 376 6.92 -10.61 11.51
N LEU A 377 6.88 -11.02 12.77
CA LEU A 377 6.81 -12.41 13.20
C LEU A 377 5.37 -12.70 13.63
N SER A 378 4.66 -13.49 12.87
CA SER A 378 3.27 -13.83 13.16
C SER A 378 3.17 -15.13 13.96
N TYR A 379 2.25 -15.19 14.92
CA TYR A 379 1.92 -16.46 15.60
C TYR A 379 1.22 -17.39 14.61
N VAL A 380 1.70 -18.64 14.54
CA VAL A 380 1.03 -19.67 13.74
C VAL A 380 -0.24 -20.07 14.47
N SER A 381 -1.41 -19.72 13.93
CA SER A 381 -2.69 -20.17 14.48
C SER A 381 -2.83 -21.69 14.33
N LYS A 382 -3.40 -22.38 15.35
CA LYS A 382 -3.80 -23.78 15.24
C LYS A 382 -4.78 -23.92 14.06
N GLY A 383 -4.33 -24.49 12.95
CA GLY A 383 -5.15 -24.69 11.73
C GLY A 383 -4.46 -24.31 10.43
N ALA A 384 -3.34 -23.58 10.45
CA ALA A 384 -2.50 -23.46 9.27
C ALA A 384 -1.72 -24.77 9.11
N GLU A 385 -1.93 -25.51 8.02
CA GLU A 385 -1.09 -26.65 7.68
C GLU A 385 0.36 -26.18 7.58
N ALA A 386 1.18 -26.60 8.54
CA ALA A 386 2.60 -26.34 8.49
C ALA A 386 3.16 -27.16 7.29
N PRO A 387 3.82 -26.53 6.31
CA PRO A 387 4.25 -27.22 5.09
C PRO A 387 5.34 -28.28 5.33
N PHE A 388 5.75 -28.52 6.57
CA PHE A 388 6.83 -29.44 6.94
C PHE A 388 6.46 -30.50 7.97
N LEU A 389 5.20 -30.62 8.40
CA LEU A 389 4.78 -31.77 9.17
C LEU A 389 4.54 -32.93 8.20
N VAL A 390 5.58 -33.74 7.99
CA VAL A 390 5.43 -35.07 7.43
C VAL A 390 4.35 -35.78 8.24
N ASP A 391 3.30 -36.21 7.54
CA ASP A 391 2.23 -37.02 8.10
C ASP A 391 2.83 -38.24 8.81
N ARG A 392 2.92 -38.16 10.13
CA ARG A 392 3.19 -39.29 11.00
C ARG A 392 1.87 -39.65 11.66
N SER A 393 1.01 -40.29 10.91
CA SER A 393 -0.25 -40.85 11.39
C SER A 393 -0.13 -41.89 12.50
N ASP A 394 1.10 -42.19 12.97
CA ASP A 394 1.39 -43.30 13.87
C ASP A 394 1.85 -42.87 15.27
N VAL A 395 1.85 -41.56 15.60
CA VAL A 395 2.20 -41.10 16.94
C VAL A 395 0.94 -40.62 17.67
N THR A 396 0.28 -41.54 18.38
CA THR A 396 -0.67 -41.18 19.43
C THR A 396 0.11 -40.68 20.63
N LEU A 397 0.18 -39.35 20.80
CA LEU A 397 0.62 -38.75 22.05
C LEU A 397 -0.60 -38.64 22.96
N ASP A 398 -0.67 -39.54 23.97
CA ASP A 398 -1.53 -39.37 25.15
C ASP A 398 -0.96 -38.18 25.94
N TYR A 399 -1.55 -37.01 25.77
CA TYR A 399 -1.17 -35.80 26.51
C TYR A 399 -2.26 -35.44 27.49
N GLU A 400 -1.98 -35.68 28.79
CA GLU A 400 -2.78 -35.11 29.87
C GLU A 400 -2.45 -33.62 30.01
N LEU A 401 -3.43 -32.76 29.76
CA LEU A 401 -3.34 -31.30 29.96
C LEU A 401 -3.00 -31.02 31.45
N PRO A 402 -2.02 -30.15 31.75
CA PRO A 402 -1.73 -29.76 33.12
C PRO A 402 -2.95 -29.06 33.73
N LYS A 403 -3.36 -29.53 34.91
CA LYS A 403 -4.58 -29.15 35.65
C LYS A 403 -4.60 -27.67 36.12
N ASN A 404 -3.59 -26.88 35.86
CA ASN A 404 -3.42 -25.53 36.43
C ASN A 404 -3.77 -24.38 35.46
N LEU A 405 -4.15 -24.66 34.21
CA LEU A 405 -4.46 -23.61 33.21
C LEU A 405 -5.85 -22.96 33.34
N ASN A 406 -6.69 -23.48 34.29
CA ASN A 406 -8.10 -23.09 34.38
C ASN A 406 -8.43 -22.00 35.39
N MET A 407 -7.44 -21.44 36.13
CA MET A 407 -7.79 -20.53 37.23
C MET A 407 -8.04 -19.08 36.83
N ILE A 408 -7.41 -18.59 35.75
CA ILE A 408 -7.58 -17.17 35.34
C ILE A 408 -8.82 -17.00 34.48
N ASP A 409 -9.07 -17.91 33.55
CA ASP A 409 -10.23 -17.86 32.68
C ASP A 409 -11.55 -18.18 33.39
N GLY A 410 -11.50 -19.05 34.40
CA GLY A 410 -12.66 -19.38 35.25
C GLY A 410 -13.19 -18.18 36.04
N TRP A 411 -12.33 -17.34 36.56
CA TRP A 411 -12.72 -16.15 37.32
C TRP A 411 -13.28 -15.05 36.38
N LEU A 412 -12.73 -14.91 35.17
CA LEU A 412 -13.24 -13.96 34.18
C LEU A 412 -14.65 -14.35 33.70
N LEU A 413 -14.90 -15.66 33.49
CA LEU A 413 -16.22 -16.20 33.16
C LEU A 413 -17.23 -16.04 34.33
N VAL A 414 -16.80 -16.22 35.55
CA VAL A 414 -17.65 -16.00 36.74
C VAL A 414 -17.97 -14.50 36.91
N LEU A 415 -17.00 -13.62 36.72
CA LEU A 415 -17.19 -12.16 36.79
C LEU A 415 -18.11 -11.65 35.67
N THR A 416 -17.89 -12.09 34.43
CA THR A 416 -18.75 -11.69 33.29
C THR A 416 -20.14 -12.29 33.37
N GLY A 417 -20.27 -13.55 33.79
CA GLY A 417 -21.55 -14.19 34.04
C GLY A 417 -22.30 -13.54 35.22
N GLY A 418 -21.59 -13.19 36.28
CA GLY A 418 -22.13 -12.49 37.46
C GLY A 418 -22.65 -11.09 37.11
N MET A 419 -21.90 -10.31 36.31
CA MET A 419 -22.34 -9.00 35.83
C MET A 419 -23.56 -9.09 34.93
N ALA A 420 -23.61 -10.06 34.00
CA ALA A 420 -24.76 -10.28 33.13
C ALA A 420 -26.01 -10.66 33.94
N PHE A 421 -25.86 -11.49 34.98
CA PHE A 421 -26.95 -11.88 35.86
C PHE A 421 -27.48 -10.69 36.70
N VAL A 422 -26.58 -9.85 37.25
CA VAL A 422 -26.97 -8.62 37.96
C VAL A 422 -27.73 -7.66 37.03
N LEU A 423 -27.23 -7.48 35.82
CA LEU A 423 -27.91 -6.64 34.80
C LEU A 423 -29.31 -7.17 34.46
N PHE A 424 -29.46 -8.48 34.34
CA PHE A 424 -30.72 -9.16 34.11
C PHE A 424 -31.71 -8.93 35.27
N LEU A 425 -31.26 -9.02 36.52
CA LEU A 425 -32.08 -8.73 37.70
C LEU A 425 -32.49 -7.23 37.77
N VAL A 426 -31.60 -6.32 37.42
CA VAL A 426 -31.93 -4.88 37.35
C VAL A 426 -33.00 -4.62 36.28
N VAL A 427 -32.88 -5.25 35.12
CA VAL A 427 -33.91 -5.14 34.05
C VAL A 427 -35.26 -5.68 34.50
N ILE A 428 -35.29 -6.84 35.18
CA ILE A 428 -36.53 -7.38 35.74
C ILE A 428 -37.13 -6.46 36.82
N TRP A 429 -36.27 -5.88 37.68
CA TRP A 429 -36.72 -4.97 38.72
C TRP A 429 -37.29 -3.67 38.12
N LEU A 430 -36.62 -3.09 37.10
CA LEU A 430 -37.15 -1.96 36.37
C LEU A 430 -38.48 -2.26 35.68
N PHE A 431 -38.61 -3.44 35.06
CA PHE A 431 -39.88 -3.90 34.46
C PHE A 431 -41.02 -4.02 35.48
N ARG A 432 -40.72 -4.55 36.69
CA ARG A 432 -41.71 -4.67 37.78
C ARG A 432 -42.06 -3.30 38.33
N ARG A 433 -41.15 -2.37 38.42
CA ARG A 433 -41.41 -0.99 38.88
C ARG A 433 -42.23 -0.19 37.89
N PHE A 434 -41.96 -0.33 36.58
CA PHE A 434 -42.78 0.31 35.53
C PHE A 434 -44.22 -0.24 35.45
N ARG A 435 -44.44 -1.52 35.77
CA ARG A 435 -45.78 -2.07 35.87
C ARG A 435 -46.61 -1.56 37.05
N ARG A 436 -45.95 -1.16 38.16
CA ARG A 436 -46.63 -0.62 39.34
C ARG A 436 -47.00 0.86 39.21
N VAL A 437 -46.50 1.57 38.23
CA VAL A 437 -46.78 3.00 37.99
C VAL A 437 -47.87 3.18 36.94
N ARG A 438 -48.39 2.12 36.34
CA ARG A 438 -49.46 2.10 35.33
C ARG A 438 -50.70 1.32 35.74
N GLY A 439 -50.84 0.97 37.02
CA GLY A 439 -52.02 0.38 37.59
C GLY A 439 -52.68 1.29 38.61
#